data_1f7baea4e0a23416bc07469301f1d92e
#
_entry.id   1f7baea4e0a23416bc07469301f1d92e
#
_cell.length_a   1.000
_cell.length_b   1.000
_cell.length_c   1.000
_cell.angle_alpha   90.00
_cell.angle_beta   90.00
_cell.angle_gamma   90.00
#
_symmetry.space_group_name_H-M   'P 1'
#
loop_
_entity.id
_entity.type
_entity.pdbx_description
1 polymer ?
#
loop_
_entity_poly.entity_id
_entity_poly.type
_entity_poly.pdbx_seq_one_letter_code
_entity_poly.pdbx_strand_id
1 'polypeptide(L)'
;AATLAGFLIGFGSHANQDRSNFRWFRERYPEFFYIDRIVVASRRRGGGVGRAFYADAQSYAELRYPQMACEVFLEGTNDPVLLFHGSFGFREVGQHVMEETGVRAAMLMKPLCSYAWVHETYGDALPHEPWITQPRSAITARRLTGTCP
;
A
#
# COMPACT_ATOMS: atom_id res chain seq x y z
N ALA A 1 -16.07 16.60 19.37
CA ALA A 1 -16.34 15.37 18.62
C ALA A 1 -15.17 15.01 17.71
N ALA A 2 -14.80 13.73 17.68
CA ALA A 2 -13.77 13.24 16.77
C ALA A 2 -14.30 13.32 15.33
N THR A 3 -13.49 13.88 14.42
CA THR A 3 -13.80 13.94 12.99
C THR A 3 -12.84 13.09 12.20
N LEU A 4 -13.35 12.35 11.22
CA LEU A 4 -12.54 11.50 10.37
C LEU A 4 -11.51 12.33 9.60
N ALA A 5 -10.25 11.97 9.71
CA ALA A 5 -9.15 12.63 8.99
C ALA A 5 -8.96 12.06 7.57
N GLY A 6 -9.36 10.81 7.38
CA GLY A 6 -9.26 10.11 6.10
C GLY A 6 -9.36 8.59 6.29
N PHE A 7 -9.14 7.86 5.21
CA PHE A 7 -9.09 6.40 5.21
C PHE A 7 -8.18 5.87 4.11
N LEU A 8 -7.72 4.64 4.29
CA LEU A 8 -7.01 3.86 3.28
C LEU A 8 -7.73 2.53 3.10
N ILE A 9 -7.88 2.10 1.86
CA ILE A 9 -8.37 0.77 1.50
C ILE A 9 -7.25 0.03 0.79
N GLY A 10 -6.94 -1.16 1.28
CA GLY A 10 -5.98 -2.06 0.66
C GLY A 10 -6.37 -3.51 0.88
N PHE A 11 -5.88 -4.37 0.01
CA PHE A 11 -6.15 -5.80 0.04
C PHE A 11 -5.06 -6.61 -0.66
N GLY A 12 -5.01 -7.90 -0.39
CA GLY A 12 -4.04 -8.80 -1.00
C GLY A 12 -4.37 -9.15 -2.45
N SER A 13 -3.38 -9.70 -3.15
CA SER A 13 -3.46 -10.12 -4.55
C SER A 13 -4.54 -11.17 -4.87
N HIS A 14 -5.01 -11.90 -3.83
CA HIS A 14 -6.07 -12.91 -3.98
C HIS A 14 -7.48 -12.36 -3.75
N ALA A 15 -7.63 -11.07 -3.51
CA ALA A 15 -8.95 -10.45 -3.32
C ALA A 15 -9.82 -10.60 -4.56
N ASN A 16 -11.13 -10.79 -4.33
CA ASN A 16 -12.11 -10.86 -5.42
C ASN A 16 -12.45 -9.46 -5.93
N GLN A 17 -11.56 -8.90 -6.74
CA GLN A 17 -11.67 -7.58 -7.35
C GLN A 17 -11.46 -7.70 -8.86
N ASP A 18 -12.23 -6.95 -9.63
CA ASP A 18 -12.21 -7.03 -11.10
C ASP A 18 -11.86 -5.70 -11.78
N ARG A 19 -11.30 -4.75 -11.06
CA ARG A 19 -10.83 -3.49 -11.64
C ARG A 19 -9.61 -3.73 -12.53
N SER A 20 -9.55 -3.09 -13.66
CA SER A 20 -8.52 -3.34 -14.68
C SER A 20 -7.10 -3.07 -14.18
N ASN A 21 -6.90 -2.04 -13.34
CA ASN A 21 -5.59 -1.76 -12.75
C ASN A 21 -5.14 -2.87 -11.79
N PHE A 22 -6.05 -3.39 -10.96
CA PHE A 22 -5.75 -4.53 -10.08
C PHE A 22 -5.43 -5.79 -10.88
N ARG A 23 -6.22 -6.09 -11.92
CA ARG A 23 -5.95 -7.21 -12.84
C ARG A 23 -4.58 -7.09 -13.49
N TRP A 24 -4.18 -5.90 -13.90
CA TRP A 24 -2.87 -5.64 -14.50
C TRP A 24 -1.73 -6.11 -13.60
N PHE A 25 -1.79 -5.83 -12.30
CA PHE A 25 -0.82 -6.33 -11.32
C PHE A 25 -0.93 -7.84 -11.12
N ARG A 26 -2.13 -8.36 -10.95
CA ARG A 26 -2.39 -9.78 -10.70
C ARG A 26 -1.90 -10.70 -11.82
N GLU A 27 -1.97 -10.24 -13.05
CA GLU A 27 -1.47 -10.97 -14.22
C GLU A 27 0.06 -11.02 -14.29
N ARG A 28 0.76 -10.12 -13.62
CA ARG A 28 2.23 -9.94 -13.70
C ARG A 28 2.96 -10.36 -12.44
N TYR A 29 2.30 -10.31 -11.30
CA TYR A 29 2.91 -10.55 -9.99
C TYR A 29 2.08 -11.55 -9.18
N PRO A 30 2.71 -12.58 -8.57
CA PRO A 30 1.97 -13.63 -7.86
C PRO A 30 1.41 -13.16 -6.52
N GLU A 31 2.16 -12.32 -5.80
CA GLU A 31 1.79 -11.86 -4.45
C GLU A 31 2.15 -10.39 -4.26
N PHE A 32 1.19 -9.62 -3.80
CA PHE A 32 1.36 -8.22 -3.44
C PHE A 32 0.23 -7.74 -2.55
N PHE A 33 0.47 -6.68 -1.78
CA PHE A 33 -0.55 -5.89 -1.13
C PHE A 33 -0.87 -4.68 -1.99
N TYR A 34 -2.12 -4.54 -2.36
CA TYR A 34 -2.58 -3.48 -3.26
C TYR A 34 -3.29 -2.38 -2.47
N ILE A 35 -2.85 -1.15 -2.65
CA ILE A 35 -3.52 0.04 -2.14
C ILE A 35 -4.50 0.52 -3.20
N ASP A 36 -5.78 0.28 -2.96
CA ASP A 36 -6.85 0.64 -3.88
C ASP A 36 -7.21 2.11 -3.78
N ARG A 37 -7.27 2.62 -2.56
CA ARG A 37 -7.70 4.00 -2.34
C ARG A 37 -7.13 4.58 -1.06
N ILE A 38 -6.72 5.84 -1.17
CA ILE A 38 -6.37 6.66 -0.01
C ILE A 38 -7.09 7.99 -0.13
N VAL A 39 -7.77 8.40 0.92
CA VAL A 39 -8.48 9.68 1.00
C VAL A 39 -8.07 10.39 2.27
N VAL A 40 -7.62 11.63 2.14
CA VAL A 40 -7.31 12.52 3.26
C VAL A 40 -8.24 13.72 3.19
N ALA A 41 -8.94 14.01 4.29
CA ALA A 41 -9.83 15.16 4.38
C ALA A 41 -9.06 16.45 4.04
N SER A 42 -9.65 17.33 3.24
CA SER A 42 -8.96 18.53 2.71
C SER A 42 -8.32 19.38 3.82
N ARG A 43 -9.02 19.54 4.94
CA ARG A 43 -8.51 20.26 6.14
C ARG A 43 -7.31 19.59 6.84
N ARG A 44 -7.02 18.33 6.51
CA ARG A 44 -5.92 17.54 7.09
C ARG A 44 -4.78 17.28 6.11
N ARG A 45 -4.90 17.78 4.89
CA ARG A 45 -3.82 17.67 3.90
C ARG A 45 -2.61 18.50 4.31
N GLY A 46 -1.42 18.02 3.93
CA GLY A 46 -0.15 18.65 4.31
C GLY A 46 0.30 18.38 5.75
N GLY A 47 -0.53 17.72 6.58
CA GLY A 47 -0.22 17.39 7.97
C GLY A 47 0.39 16.00 8.20
N GLY A 48 0.85 15.31 7.15
CA GLY A 48 1.49 14.00 7.27
C GLY A 48 0.53 12.81 7.38
N VAL A 49 -0.79 13.01 7.25
CA VAL A 49 -1.79 11.94 7.36
C VAL A 49 -1.59 10.87 6.27
N GLY A 50 -1.36 11.28 5.03
CA GLY A 50 -1.08 10.36 3.93
C GLY A 50 0.16 9.51 4.19
N ARG A 51 1.21 10.13 4.72
CA ARG A 51 2.45 9.44 5.09
C ARG A 51 2.23 8.44 6.22
N ALA A 52 1.41 8.78 7.21
CA ALA A 52 1.03 7.86 8.29
C ALA A 52 0.25 6.66 7.77
N PHE A 53 -0.70 6.86 6.84
CA PHE A 53 -1.44 5.76 6.21
C PHE A 53 -0.53 4.80 5.45
N TYR A 54 0.43 5.33 4.68
CA TYR A 54 1.38 4.49 3.95
C TYR A 54 2.33 3.74 4.90
N ALA A 55 2.74 4.37 5.99
CA ALA A 55 3.55 3.71 7.01
C ALA A 55 2.80 2.55 7.68
N ASP A 56 1.52 2.75 8.01
CA ASP A 56 0.67 1.71 8.59
C ASP A 56 0.41 0.57 7.57
N ALA A 57 0.10 0.90 6.33
CA ALA A 57 -0.08 -0.08 5.26
C ALA A 57 1.18 -0.90 5.04
N GLN A 58 2.35 -0.28 5.05
CA GLN A 58 3.62 -0.98 4.93
C GLN A 58 3.86 -1.90 6.11
N SER A 59 3.63 -1.45 7.34
CA SER A 59 3.80 -2.28 8.54
C SER A 59 2.91 -3.52 8.53
N TYR A 60 1.71 -3.40 7.98
CA TYR A 60 0.82 -4.54 7.75
C TYR A 60 1.34 -5.46 6.65
N ALA A 61 1.72 -4.87 5.51
CA ALA A 61 2.07 -5.61 4.31
C ALA A 61 3.40 -6.36 4.45
N GLU A 62 4.42 -5.76 5.07
CA GLU A 62 5.75 -6.39 5.21
C GLU A 62 5.77 -7.68 6.00
N LEU A 63 4.72 -7.93 6.80
CA LEU A 63 4.54 -9.20 7.51
C LEU A 63 3.89 -10.29 6.63
N ARG A 64 3.28 -9.93 5.49
CA ARG A 64 2.37 -10.81 4.75
C ARG A 64 2.63 -10.89 3.25
N TYR A 65 3.27 -9.89 2.68
CA TYR A 65 3.47 -9.77 1.24
C TYR A 65 4.89 -9.34 0.90
N PRO A 66 5.44 -9.81 -0.23
CA PRO A 66 6.80 -9.43 -0.65
C PRO A 66 6.87 -8.01 -1.21
N GLN A 67 5.73 -7.40 -1.55
CA GLN A 67 5.69 -6.08 -2.18
C GLN A 67 4.33 -5.41 -2.04
N MET A 68 4.33 -4.08 -2.17
CA MET A 68 3.13 -3.26 -2.25
C MET A 68 2.95 -2.73 -3.67
N ALA A 69 1.71 -2.61 -4.10
CA ALA A 69 1.33 -2.07 -5.40
C ALA A 69 0.29 -0.96 -5.25
N CYS A 70 0.35 0.02 -6.11
CA CYS A 70 -0.67 1.04 -6.28
C CYS A 70 -0.56 1.67 -7.66
N GLU A 71 -1.55 2.49 -8.04
CA GLU A 71 -1.47 3.32 -9.25
C GLU A 71 -1.60 4.80 -8.92
N VAL A 72 -1.04 5.61 -9.78
CA VAL A 72 -1.20 7.07 -9.80
C VAL A 72 -1.69 7.48 -11.17
N PHE A 73 -2.84 8.15 -11.22
CA PHE A 73 -3.39 8.65 -12.48
C PHE A 73 -2.52 9.75 -13.05
N LEU A 74 -2.24 9.66 -14.36
CA LEU A 74 -1.38 10.59 -15.08
C LEU A 74 -2.17 11.74 -15.72
N GLU A 75 -3.37 12.04 -15.22
CA GLU A 75 -4.15 13.21 -15.64
C GLU A 75 -3.73 14.45 -14.85
N GLY A 76 -3.61 15.56 -15.57
CA GLY A 76 -3.25 16.85 -14.96
C GLY A 76 -1.83 16.89 -14.41
N THR A 77 -1.66 17.61 -13.30
CA THR A 77 -0.37 17.80 -12.62
C THR A 77 -0.25 16.87 -11.40
N ASN A 78 -0.11 15.58 -11.65
CA ASN A 78 0.07 14.58 -10.58
C ASN A 78 1.54 14.35 -10.20
N ASP A 79 2.47 15.17 -10.67
CA ASP A 79 3.88 15.10 -10.33
C ASP A 79 4.16 15.09 -8.82
N PRO A 80 3.49 15.93 -7.99
CA PRO A 80 3.68 15.87 -6.54
C PRO A 80 3.27 14.52 -5.93
N VAL A 81 2.26 13.86 -6.50
CA VAL A 81 1.80 12.54 -6.04
C VAL A 81 2.82 11.47 -6.42
N LEU A 82 3.37 11.52 -7.63
CA LEU A 82 4.43 10.62 -8.07
C LEU A 82 5.70 10.80 -7.23
N LEU A 83 6.10 12.04 -6.95
CA LEU A 83 7.25 12.35 -6.09
C LEU A 83 7.05 11.84 -4.66
N PHE A 84 5.84 11.99 -4.12
CA PHE A 84 5.50 11.44 -2.80
C PHE A 84 5.70 9.92 -2.78
N HIS A 85 5.18 9.21 -3.76
CA HIS A 85 5.34 7.75 -3.84
C HIS A 85 6.79 7.35 -4.05
N GLY A 86 7.52 8.05 -4.90
CA GLY A 86 8.96 7.84 -5.10
C GLY A 86 9.76 8.03 -3.81
N SER A 87 9.44 9.06 -3.01
CA SER A 87 10.07 9.29 -1.70
C SER A 87 9.77 8.19 -0.69
N PHE A 88 8.69 7.43 -0.88
CA PHE A 88 8.30 6.28 -0.08
C PHE A 88 8.91 4.95 -0.57
N GLY A 89 9.68 4.98 -1.65
CA GLY A 89 10.36 3.82 -2.22
C GLY A 89 9.56 3.07 -3.29
N PHE A 90 8.46 3.63 -3.77
CA PHE A 90 7.76 3.12 -4.94
C PHE A 90 8.50 3.49 -6.22
N ARG A 91 8.45 2.61 -7.20
CA ARG A 91 8.97 2.84 -8.54
C ARG A 91 7.93 2.45 -9.58
N GLU A 92 7.95 3.10 -10.72
CA GLU A 92 7.10 2.75 -11.85
C GLU A 92 7.57 1.43 -12.46
N VAL A 93 6.65 0.48 -12.61
CA VAL A 93 6.88 -0.81 -13.25
C VAL A 93 6.14 -0.94 -14.58
N GLY A 94 5.36 0.05 -14.94
CA GLY A 94 4.62 0.11 -16.20
C GLY A 94 3.56 1.20 -16.18
N GLN A 95 2.82 1.29 -17.29
CA GLN A 95 1.66 2.15 -17.41
C GLN A 95 0.48 1.34 -17.94
N HIS A 96 -0.71 1.73 -17.57
CA HIS A 96 -1.94 1.09 -17.99
C HIS A 96 -3.03 2.14 -18.24
N VAL A 97 -3.82 1.95 -19.28
CA VAL A 97 -5.03 2.74 -19.49
C VAL A 97 -6.19 2.00 -18.85
N MET A 98 -6.76 2.59 -17.82
CA MET A 98 -7.85 2.01 -17.05
C MET A 98 -9.09 1.82 -17.94
N GLU A 99 -9.56 0.59 -18.08
CA GLU A 99 -10.67 0.24 -18.98
C GLU A 99 -11.96 0.96 -18.62
N GLU A 100 -12.21 1.15 -17.32
CA GLU A 100 -13.45 1.74 -16.80
C GLU A 100 -13.56 3.23 -17.06
N THR A 101 -12.46 3.95 -17.20
CA THR A 101 -12.44 5.42 -17.31
C THR A 101 -11.67 5.94 -18.52
N GLY A 102 -10.83 5.12 -19.15
CA GLY A 102 -9.90 5.56 -20.20
C GLY A 102 -8.71 6.39 -19.69
N VAL A 103 -8.55 6.52 -18.38
CA VAL A 103 -7.46 7.28 -17.77
C VAL A 103 -6.19 6.46 -17.73
N ARG A 104 -5.08 7.08 -18.13
CA ARG A 104 -3.75 6.46 -18.02
C ARG A 104 -3.24 6.57 -16.60
N ALA A 105 -2.67 5.47 -16.10
CA ALA A 105 -2.06 5.41 -14.78
C ALA A 105 -0.62 4.90 -14.84
N ALA A 106 0.23 5.47 -13.99
CA ALA A 106 1.52 4.86 -13.65
C ALA A 106 1.28 3.75 -12.65
N MET A 107 1.77 2.56 -12.97
CA MET A 107 1.67 1.38 -12.12
C MET A 107 2.93 1.31 -11.25
N LEU A 108 2.74 1.44 -9.94
CA LEU A 108 3.83 1.59 -8.99
C LEU A 108 3.98 0.34 -8.11
N MET A 109 5.21 -0.02 -7.81
CA MET A 109 5.54 -1.17 -6.97
C MET A 109 6.65 -0.80 -5.99
N LYS A 110 6.51 -1.29 -4.75
CA LYS A 110 7.53 -1.17 -3.72
C LYS A 110 7.87 -2.54 -3.17
N PRO A 111 9.13 -3.02 -3.27
CA PRO A 111 9.56 -4.24 -2.62
C PRO A 111 9.59 -4.05 -1.10
N LEU A 112 9.18 -5.09 -0.37
CA LEU A 112 9.18 -5.12 1.10
C LEU A 112 10.30 -6.06 1.56
N CYS A 113 11.46 -5.51 1.83
CA CYS A 113 12.69 -6.27 2.06
C CYS A 113 12.67 -7.11 3.34
N SER A 114 11.89 -6.71 4.33
CA SER A 114 11.73 -7.47 5.58
C SER A 114 10.84 -8.71 5.44
N TYR A 115 10.02 -8.81 4.40
CA TYR A 115 9.06 -9.91 4.23
C TYR A 115 9.73 -11.30 4.29
N ALA A 116 10.79 -11.51 3.53
CA ALA A 116 11.45 -12.81 3.46
C ALA A 116 11.95 -13.24 4.84
N TRP A 117 12.61 -12.33 5.57
CA TRP A 117 13.11 -12.59 6.91
C TRP A 117 11.98 -12.83 7.92
N VAL A 118 10.93 -12.03 7.87
CA VAL A 118 9.76 -12.19 8.76
C VAL A 118 9.09 -13.53 8.51
N HIS A 119 8.89 -13.87 7.25
CA HIS A 119 8.25 -15.13 6.86
C HIS A 119 9.08 -16.35 7.28
N GLU A 120 10.39 -16.31 7.09
CA GLU A 120 11.30 -17.35 7.50
C GLU A 120 11.38 -17.51 9.04
N THR A 121 11.36 -16.37 9.76
CA THR A 121 11.54 -16.36 11.22
C THR A 121 10.26 -16.74 11.97
N TYR A 122 9.12 -16.23 11.53
CA TYR A 122 7.85 -16.34 12.26
C TYR A 122 6.83 -17.24 11.58
N GLY A 123 6.90 -17.42 10.27
CA GLY A 123 6.01 -18.31 9.52
C GLY A 123 4.54 -18.19 9.90
N ASP A 124 3.94 -19.32 10.25
CA ASP A 124 2.52 -19.40 10.62
C ASP A 124 2.16 -18.80 11.99
N ALA A 125 3.14 -18.33 12.74
CA ALA A 125 2.90 -17.67 14.03
C ALA A 125 2.40 -16.22 13.89
N LEU A 126 2.35 -15.68 12.67
CA LEU A 126 1.81 -14.36 12.41
C LEU A 126 0.28 -14.36 12.56
N PRO A 127 -0.31 -13.32 13.19
CA PRO A 127 -1.75 -13.24 13.34
C PRO A 127 -2.43 -13.12 11.97
N HIS A 128 -3.44 -13.94 11.73
CA HIS A 128 -4.22 -13.93 10.47
C HIS A 128 -5.17 -12.75 10.36
N GLU A 129 -5.54 -12.16 11.51
CA GLU A 129 -6.47 -11.03 11.52
C GLU A 129 -5.76 -9.69 11.35
N PRO A 130 -6.41 -8.71 10.70
CA PRO A 130 -5.86 -7.37 10.59
C PRO A 130 -5.56 -6.78 11.98
N TRP A 131 -4.37 -6.25 12.17
CA TRP A 131 -3.95 -5.63 13.43
C TRP A 131 -4.88 -4.50 13.91
N ILE A 132 -5.59 -3.87 12.99
CA ILE A 132 -6.54 -2.79 13.28
C ILE A 132 -7.74 -3.25 14.12
N THR A 133 -8.05 -4.54 14.11
CA THR A 133 -9.13 -5.12 14.92
C THR A 133 -8.67 -5.52 16.33
N GLN A 134 -7.37 -5.49 16.58
CA GLN A 134 -6.81 -5.80 17.89
C GLN A 134 -6.67 -4.53 18.74
N PRO A 135 -6.96 -4.58 20.06
CA PRO A 135 -6.69 -3.47 20.96
C PRO A 135 -5.21 -3.07 20.88
N ARG A 136 -4.91 -1.78 20.78
CA ARG A 136 -3.54 -1.25 20.68
C ARG A 136 -2.59 -1.75 21.78
N SER A 137 -3.11 -2.16 22.94
CA SER A 137 -2.35 -2.72 24.05
C SER A 137 -1.73 -4.10 23.76
N ALA A 138 -2.18 -4.81 22.72
CA ALA A 138 -1.64 -6.10 22.33
C ALA A 138 -0.53 -5.99 21.26
N ILE A 139 -0.30 -4.82 20.71
CA ILE A 139 0.66 -4.61 19.63
C ILE A 139 1.96 -4.06 20.19
N THR A 140 2.77 -4.92 20.80
CA THR A 140 4.20 -4.67 20.95
C THR A 140 4.90 -5.08 19.66
N ALA A 141 4.47 -4.52 18.55
CA ALA A 141 5.18 -4.69 17.30
C ALA A 141 6.48 -3.89 17.40
N ARG A 142 7.61 -4.56 17.59
CA ARG A 142 8.91 -3.98 17.28
C ARG A 142 8.82 -3.47 15.84
N ARG A 143 8.93 -2.16 15.66
CA ARG A 143 9.14 -1.57 14.34
C ARG A 143 10.38 -2.20 13.75
N LEU A 144 10.20 -3.06 12.78
CA LEU A 144 11.28 -3.51 11.92
C LEU A 144 11.58 -2.36 10.97
N THR A 145 12.43 -1.44 11.41
CA THR A 145 12.96 -0.40 10.52
C THR A 145 14.08 -0.99 9.67
N GLY A 146 13.71 -1.91 8.79
CA GLY A 146 14.60 -2.37 7.74
C GLY A 146 14.59 -1.35 6.62
N THR A 147 15.60 -0.50 6.54
CA THR A 147 15.92 0.19 5.29
C THR A 147 16.45 -0.85 4.32
N CYS A 148 15.76 -1.04 3.19
CA CYS A 148 16.33 -1.79 2.08
C CYS A 148 17.62 -1.11 1.61
N PRO A 149 18.70 -1.87 1.37
CA PRO A 149 19.92 -1.34 0.77
C PRO A 149 19.67 -0.83 -0.65
#